data_afbb6b7d5bb7838fb38ad8b5bf5c2d8f
#
_entry.id   afbb6b7d5bb7838fb38ad8b5bf5c2d8f
#
_cell.length_a   1.000
_cell.length_b   1.000
_cell.length_c   1.000
_cell.angle_alpha   90.00
_cell.angle_beta   90.00
_cell.angle_gamma   90.00
#
_symmetry.space_group_name_H-M   'P 1'
#
loop_
_entity.id
_entity.type
_entity.pdbx_description
1 polymer ?
#
loop_
_entity_poly.entity_id
_entity_poly.type
_entity_poly.pdbx_seq_one_letter_code
_entity_poly.pdbx_strand_id
1 'polypeptide(L)'
;MSSLMQRSRTLIASAPAALAVFGIAILPAFMLSVRGAAFLSFSLLLVAAFGWMLAAPAEVMSRLRAMWREHRWLIVAMAAMPTAMLISAQLNPAAPRNVPFAYGRLWLFGLALFALLQLRPKQLESVQWGCVAGALASAVWAYLELRAGRVGMVGAFSNAIPFGNLSLLMALFALMSIGWTEDDSWALIGLRLLAGCAGLYASYLSQARGGWIAIPVLLLIAVATLRHVSWKKRLTALLLFFVFLTAVCVSSSVVRSRFDQAMEDIHAYQAGQTNTSVGIRFQLWKAAALMLTRHPLAGVGRGQFGPTLKAIHAEGLITQEATAFEHAHNEFLYNGATLGVLGIAALLALYLVPAAYFLRAALCDDRALRTTGAMGLTLCVGFLLFGLTEVMLIIAQTVVFYSVMVAVFTAHIHRRRQQLGAAPVF
;
A
#
# COMPACT_ATOMS: atom_id res chain seq x y z
N MET A 1 -42.72 -17.32 -19.47
CA MET A 1 -41.31 -17.38 -19.95
C MET A 1 -40.52 -16.06 -19.73
N SER A 2 -41.14 -14.87 -19.83
CA SER A 2 -40.45 -13.55 -19.68
C SER A 2 -39.97 -13.26 -18.26
N SER A 3 -40.75 -13.59 -17.20
CA SER A 3 -40.37 -13.29 -15.80
C SER A 3 -39.24 -14.16 -15.26
N LEU A 4 -39.12 -15.40 -15.69
CA LEU A 4 -38.01 -16.30 -15.32
C LEU A 4 -36.71 -15.90 -16.01
N MET A 5 -36.78 -15.52 -17.29
CA MET A 5 -35.62 -14.97 -18.01
C MET A 5 -35.15 -13.61 -17.44
N GLN A 6 -36.09 -12.80 -16.98
CA GLN A 6 -35.73 -11.49 -16.37
C GLN A 6 -35.15 -11.69 -14.95
N ARG A 7 -35.66 -12.64 -14.16
CA ARG A 7 -35.09 -13.04 -12.87
C ARG A 7 -33.69 -13.69 -13.01
N SER A 8 -33.48 -14.54 -14.01
CA SER A 8 -32.15 -15.13 -14.26
C SER A 8 -31.14 -14.08 -14.72
N ARG A 9 -31.51 -13.10 -15.55
CA ARG A 9 -30.64 -12.00 -15.94
C ARG A 9 -30.28 -11.08 -14.76
N THR A 10 -31.21 -10.78 -13.86
CA THR A 10 -30.94 -10.01 -12.65
C THR A 10 -30.06 -10.77 -11.65
N LEU A 11 -30.23 -12.07 -11.49
CA LEU A 11 -29.37 -12.92 -10.65
C LEU A 11 -27.95 -13.04 -11.23
N ILE A 12 -27.81 -13.23 -12.55
CA ILE A 12 -26.51 -13.30 -13.23
C ILE A 12 -25.75 -11.97 -13.14
N ALA A 13 -26.45 -10.83 -13.17
CA ALA A 13 -25.82 -9.52 -13.01
C ALA A 13 -25.50 -9.16 -11.55
N SER A 14 -26.17 -9.76 -10.55
CA SER A 14 -25.92 -9.47 -9.13
C SER A 14 -24.77 -10.27 -8.53
N ALA A 15 -24.49 -11.47 -9.04
CA ALA A 15 -23.43 -12.33 -8.51
C ALA A 15 -22.01 -11.71 -8.65
N PRO A 16 -21.58 -11.19 -9.81
CA PRO A 16 -20.27 -10.53 -9.93
C PRO A 16 -20.16 -9.30 -9.01
N ALA A 17 -21.25 -8.54 -8.83
CA ALA A 17 -21.24 -7.40 -7.91
C ALA A 17 -21.05 -7.84 -6.45
N ALA A 18 -21.73 -8.91 -6.02
CA ALA A 18 -21.57 -9.45 -4.67
C ALA A 18 -20.14 -9.97 -4.43
N LEU A 19 -19.56 -10.69 -5.41
CA LEU A 19 -18.16 -11.15 -5.32
C LEU A 19 -17.19 -9.98 -5.21
N ALA A 20 -17.37 -8.93 -6.01
CA ALA A 20 -16.49 -7.76 -5.97
C ALA A 20 -16.62 -7.00 -4.63
N VAL A 21 -17.85 -6.78 -4.13
CA VAL A 21 -18.10 -6.13 -2.83
C VAL A 21 -17.48 -6.94 -1.69
N PHE A 22 -17.67 -8.26 -1.69
CA PHE A 22 -17.07 -9.13 -0.70
C PHE A 22 -15.54 -9.11 -0.79
N GLY A 23 -14.99 -9.14 -2.01
CA GLY A 23 -13.54 -9.04 -2.25
C GLY A 23 -12.92 -7.78 -1.67
N ILE A 24 -13.50 -6.59 -1.90
CA ILE A 24 -12.95 -5.33 -1.37
C ILE A 24 -13.14 -5.17 0.14
N ALA A 25 -14.15 -5.79 0.74
CA ALA A 25 -14.36 -5.76 2.18
C ALA A 25 -13.41 -6.72 2.92
N ILE A 26 -13.25 -7.95 2.40
CA ILE A 26 -12.42 -8.99 3.04
C ILE A 26 -10.93 -8.67 3.01
N LEU A 27 -10.47 -7.92 1.99
CA LEU A 27 -9.07 -7.59 1.84
C LEU A 27 -8.52 -6.85 3.08
N PRO A 28 -8.95 -5.62 3.40
CA PRO A 28 -8.42 -4.94 4.56
C PRO A 28 -8.84 -5.61 5.88
N ALA A 29 -10.00 -6.27 5.94
CA ALA A 29 -10.49 -6.91 7.16
C ALA A 29 -9.59 -8.05 7.65
N PHE A 30 -9.06 -8.87 6.73
CA PHE A 30 -8.42 -10.14 7.10
C PHE A 30 -6.99 -10.29 6.60
N MET A 31 -6.48 -9.38 5.75
CA MET A 31 -5.14 -9.57 5.16
C MET A 31 -4.01 -9.62 6.19
N LEU A 32 -4.17 -8.98 7.34
CA LEU A 32 -3.16 -8.95 8.41
C LEU A 32 -3.31 -10.09 9.42
N SER A 33 -4.45 -10.78 9.46
CA SER A 33 -4.76 -11.83 10.42
C SER A 33 -4.93 -13.22 9.80
N VAL A 34 -5.26 -13.29 8.50
CA VAL A 34 -5.55 -14.56 7.81
C VAL A 34 -4.68 -14.73 6.58
N ARG A 35 -3.88 -15.80 6.54
CA ARG A 35 -3.10 -16.17 5.36
C ARG A 35 -4.03 -16.45 4.18
N GLY A 36 -3.69 -15.88 3.02
CA GLY A 36 -4.46 -16.09 1.79
C GLY A 36 -5.63 -15.12 1.58
N ALA A 37 -6.04 -14.32 2.59
CA ALA A 37 -7.14 -13.37 2.43
C ALA A 37 -6.94 -12.38 1.29
N ALA A 38 -5.71 -11.87 1.11
CA ALA A 38 -5.38 -10.99 0.00
C ALA A 38 -5.52 -11.69 -1.36
N PHE A 39 -5.10 -12.96 -1.46
CA PHE A 39 -5.24 -13.74 -2.69
C PHE A 39 -6.69 -14.05 -3.01
N LEU A 40 -7.47 -14.42 -1.98
CA LEU A 40 -8.90 -14.66 -2.13
C LEU A 40 -9.60 -13.38 -2.63
N SER A 41 -9.35 -12.25 -2.00
CA SER A 41 -9.89 -10.95 -2.43
C SER A 41 -9.60 -10.66 -3.90
N PHE A 42 -8.33 -10.76 -4.29
CA PHE A 42 -7.91 -10.48 -5.66
C PHE A 42 -8.54 -11.46 -6.67
N SER A 43 -8.60 -12.75 -6.33
CA SER A 43 -9.25 -13.77 -7.16
C SER A 43 -10.74 -13.50 -7.34
N LEU A 44 -11.43 -13.08 -6.27
CA LEU A 44 -12.85 -12.70 -6.35
C LEU A 44 -13.08 -11.52 -7.30
N LEU A 45 -12.19 -10.53 -7.31
CA LEU A 45 -12.25 -9.40 -8.25
C LEU A 45 -12.04 -9.86 -9.70
N LEU A 46 -11.11 -10.78 -9.95
CA LEU A 46 -10.89 -11.33 -11.29
C LEU A 46 -12.09 -12.15 -11.76
N VAL A 47 -12.64 -13.02 -10.89
CA VAL A 47 -13.86 -13.78 -11.19
C VAL A 47 -15.04 -12.84 -11.47
N ALA A 48 -15.19 -11.77 -10.69
CA ALA A 48 -16.20 -10.74 -10.93
C ALA A 48 -16.02 -10.05 -12.29
N ALA A 49 -14.76 -9.72 -12.68
CA ALA A 49 -14.45 -9.14 -13.98
C ALA A 49 -14.89 -10.06 -15.11
N PHE A 50 -14.51 -11.34 -15.06
CA PHE A 50 -14.95 -12.34 -16.04
C PHE A 50 -16.47 -12.53 -16.05
N GLY A 51 -17.09 -12.56 -14.86
CA GLY A 51 -18.54 -12.64 -14.73
C GLY A 51 -19.27 -11.48 -15.45
N TRP A 52 -18.77 -10.26 -15.30
CA TRP A 52 -19.31 -9.09 -16.03
C TRP A 52 -19.07 -9.17 -17.54
N MET A 53 -17.92 -9.67 -17.97
CA MET A 53 -17.62 -9.86 -19.40
C MET A 53 -18.55 -10.91 -20.03
N LEU A 54 -18.85 -12.00 -19.31
CA LEU A 54 -19.78 -13.04 -19.77
C LEU A 54 -21.24 -12.58 -19.72
N ALA A 55 -21.63 -11.73 -18.77
CA ALA A 55 -22.99 -11.23 -18.64
C ALA A 55 -23.39 -10.23 -19.76
N ALA A 56 -22.43 -9.50 -20.32
CA ALA A 56 -22.68 -8.50 -21.36
C ALA A 56 -21.58 -8.49 -22.45
N PRO A 57 -21.39 -9.58 -23.20
CA PRO A 57 -20.26 -9.74 -24.13
C PRO A 57 -20.24 -8.69 -25.23
N ALA A 58 -21.41 -8.24 -25.70
CA ALA A 58 -21.51 -7.21 -26.73
C ALA A 58 -20.97 -5.83 -26.29
N GLU A 59 -20.97 -5.57 -24.98
CA GLU A 59 -20.54 -4.29 -24.41
C GLU A 59 -19.10 -4.30 -23.90
N VAL A 60 -18.50 -5.47 -23.76
CA VAL A 60 -17.15 -5.63 -23.16
C VAL A 60 -16.14 -4.71 -23.84
N MET A 61 -16.07 -4.76 -25.16
CA MET A 61 -15.06 -4.01 -25.91
C MET A 61 -15.26 -2.49 -25.79
N SER A 62 -16.50 -2.03 -25.78
CA SER A 62 -16.81 -0.60 -25.59
C SER A 62 -16.43 -0.11 -24.19
N ARG A 63 -16.76 -0.92 -23.16
CA ARG A 63 -16.41 -0.64 -21.75
C ARG A 63 -14.90 -0.66 -21.53
N LEU A 64 -14.18 -1.64 -22.07
CA LEU A 64 -12.72 -1.70 -22.00
C LEU A 64 -12.05 -0.50 -22.70
N ARG A 65 -12.56 -0.10 -23.86
CA ARG A 65 -12.05 1.10 -24.57
C ARG A 65 -12.31 2.39 -23.77
N ALA A 66 -13.49 2.50 -23.14
CA ALA A 66 -13.80 3.64 -22.28
C ALA A 66 -12.88 3.70 -21.07
N MET A 67 -12.72 2.55 -20.37
CA MET A 67 -11.79 2.41 -19.25
C MET A 67 -10.35 2.77 -19.65
N TRP A 68 -9.87 2.24 -20.79
CA TRP A 68 -8.53 2.54 -21.29
C TRP A 68 -8.35 4.03 -21.58
N ARG A 69 -9.30 4.67 -22.28
CA ARG A 69 -9.21 6.11 -22.60
C ARG A 69 -9.09 6.97 -21.36
N GLU A 70 -9.82 6.62 -20.28
CA GLU A 70 -9.86 7.43 -19.06
C GLU A 70 -8.74 7.08 -18.07
N HIS A 71 -8.37 5.80 -17.96
CA HIS A 71 -7.46 5.32 -16.91
C HIS A 71 -6.13 4.74 -17.43
N ARG A 72 -5.80 4.94 -18.72
CA ARG A 72 -4.58 4.36 -19.34
C ARG A 72 -3.30 4.62 -18.56
N TRP A 73 -3.14 5.84 -18.04
CA TRP A 73 -1.93 6.20 -17.31
C TRP A 73 -1.79 5.45 -15.98
N LEU A 74 -2.90 5.21 -15.27
CA LEU A 74 -2.92 4.36 -14.08
C LEU A 74 -2.59 2.90 -14.43
N ILE A 75 -3.21 2.37 -15.50
CA ILE A 75 -2.99 1.00 -15.95
C ILE A 75 -1.52 0.80 -16.36
N VAL A 76 -0.96 1.73 -17.13
CA VAL A 76 0.46 1.69 -17.55
C VAL A 76 1.40 1.83 -16.35
N ALA A 77 1.13 2.75 -15.42
CA ALA A 77 1.93 2.92 -14.23
C ALA A 77 1.95 1.67 -13.34
N MET A 78 0.79 1.02 -13.18
CA MET A 78 0.71 -0.26 -12.46
C MET A 78 1.47 -1.38 -13.15
N ALA A 79 1.39 -1.46 -14.47
CA ALA A 79 2.10 -2.46 -15.26
C ALA A 79 3.62 -2.20 -15.38
N ALA A 80 4.10 -1.00 -15.05
CA ALA A 80 5.48 -0.59 -15.28
C ALA A 80 6.49 -1.48 -14.53
N MET A 81 6.21 -1.80 -13.26
CA MET A 81 7.15 -2.58 -12.44
C MET A 81 7.36 -4.02 -12.97
N PRO A 82 6.34 -4.86 -13.19
CA PRO A 82 6.55 -6.18 -13.76
C PRO A 82 7.11 -6.13 -15.19
N THR A 83 6.81 -5.08 -15.97
CA THR A 83 7.40 -4.87 -17.29
C THR A 83 8.89 -4.55 -17.21
N ALA A 84 9.31 -3.67 -16.27
CA ALA A 84 10.72 -3.40 -16.02
C ALA A 84 11.49 -4.65 -15.60
N MET A 85 10.87 -5.54 -14.82
CA MET A 85 11.46 -6.83 -14.46
C MET A 85 11.70 -7.74 -15.68
N LEU A 86 10.73 -7.82 -16.60
CA LEU A 86 10.91 -8.59 -17.85
C LEU A 86 12.01 -8.02 -18.71
N ILE A 87 12.06 -6.69 -18.87
CA ILE A 87 13.11 -6.03 -19.67
C ILE A 87 14.48 -6.28 -19.03
N SER A 88 14.59 -6.11 -17.70
CA SER A 88 15.85 -6.39 -16.99
C SER A 88 16.29 -7.85 -17.15
N ALA A 89 15.35 -8.80 -17.08
CA ALA A 89 15.65 -10.24 -17.26
C ALA A 89 16.10 -10.59 -18.69
N GLN A 90 15.69 -9.83 -19.71
CA GLN A 90 16.19 -10.01 -21.08
C GLN A 90 17.63 -9.44 -21.25
N LEU A 91 17.94 -8.35 -20.53
CA LEU A 91 19.24 -7.69 -20.61
C LEU A 91 20.30 -8.35 -19.72
N ASN A 92 19.89 -9.15 -18.73
CA ASN A 92 20.77 -9.84 -17.78
C ASN A 92 20.63 -11.37 -17.91
N PRO A 93 21.48 -12.05 -18.65
CA PRO A 93 21.39 -13.50 -18.86
C PRO A 93 21.42 -14.34 -17.57
N ALA A 94 22.08 -13.85 -16.52
CA ALA A 94 22.14 -14.49 -15.21
C ALA A 94 20.89 -14.27 -14.34
N ALA A 95 20.01 -13.34 -14.72
CA ALA A 95 18.79 -13.07 -13.96
C ALA A 95 17.70 -14.11 -14.27
N PRO A 96 16.87 -14.49 -13.27
CA PRO A 96 15.70 -15.31 -13.53
C PRO A 96 14.77 -14.66 -14.56
N ARG A 97 14.37 -15.41 -15.58
CA ARG A 97 13.50 -14.91 -16.66
C ARG A 97 12.02 -14.83 -16.28
N ASN A 98 11.68 -15.17 -15.06
CA ASN A 98 10.31 -15.12 -14.55
C ASN A 98 10.07 -13.86 -13.71
N VAL A 99 8.92 -13.22 -13.91
CA VAL A 99 8.45 -12.17 -13.01
C VAL A 99 7.92 -12.85 -11.75
N PRO A 100 8.41 -12.46 -10.55
CA PRO A 100 7.86 -12.99 -9.30
C PRO A 100 6.34 -12.84 -9.26
N PHE A 101 5.64 -13.90 -8.87
CA PHE A 101 4.18 -13.98 -8.87
C PHE A 101 3.49 -12.82 -8.11
N ALA A 102 4.17 -12.25 -7.12
CA ALA A 102 3.72 -11.05 -6.40
C ALA A 102 3.48 -9.88 -7.37
N TYR A 103 4.47 -9.53 -8.16
CA TYR A 103 4.44 -8.38 -9.08
C TYR A 103 3.59 -8.64 -10.33
N GLY A 104 3.47 -9.88 -10.79
CA GLY A 104 2.63 -10.25 -11.93
C GLY A 104 1.16 -9.83 -11.76
N ARG A 105 0.69 -9.69 -10.52
CA ARG A 105 -0.66 -9.19 -10.23
C ARG A 105 -0.90 -7.74 -10.65
N LEU A 106 0.15 -6.93 -10.73
CA LEU A 106 0.04 -5.54 -11.19
C LEU A 106 -0.36 -5.45 -12.68
N TRP A 107 -0.02 -6.45 -13.52
CA TRP A 107 -0.55 -6.51 -14.89
C TRP A 107 -2.06 -6.75 -14.92
N LEU A 108 -2.61 -7.40 -13.89
CA LEU A 108 -4.03 -7.71 -13.78
C LEU A 108 -4.84 -6.56 -13.14
N PHE A 109 -4.18 -5.43 -12.79
CA PHE A 109 -4.84 -4.25 -12.24
C PHE A 109 -6.01 -3.77 -13.09
N GLY A 110 -5.85 -3.76 -14.42
CA GLY A 110 -6.90 -3.36 -15.35
C GLY A 110 -8.17 -4.21 -15.24
N LEU A 111 -8.04 -5.52 -15.00
CA LEU A 111 -9.19 -6.41 -14.78
C LEU A 111 -9.88 -6.14 -13.44
N ALA A 112 -9.09 -5.93 -12.37
CA ALA A 112 -9.65 -5.57 -11.07
C ALA A 112 -10.38 -4.20 -11.14
N LEU A 113 -9.77 -3.21 -11.80
CA LEU A 113 -10.41 -1.90 -12.02
C LEU A 113 -11.68 -2.05 -12.86
N PHE A 114 -11.67 -2.86 -13.93
CA PHE A 114 -12.85 -3.13 -14.75
C PHE A 114 -14.01 -3.66 -13.91
N ALA A 115 -13.77 -4.63 -13.03
CA ALA A 115 -14.80 -5.17 -12.15
C ALA A 115 -15.38 -4.09 -11.22
N LEU A 116 -14.52 -3.28 -10.63
CA LEU A 116 -14.92 -2.25 -9.67
C LEU A 116 -15.65 -1.08 -10.31
N LEU A 117 -15.31 -0.75 -11.56
CA LEU A 117 -16.06 0.25 -12.36
C LEU A 117 -17.50 -0.15 -12.66
N GLN A 118 -17.91 -1.39 -12.47
CA GLN A 118 -19.31 -1.83 -12.60
C GLN A 118 -20.12 -1.61 -11.30
N LEU A 119 -19.48 -1.34 -10.17
CA LEU A 119 -20.13 -1.15 -8.87
C LEU A 119 -20.72 0.25 -8.73
N ARG A 120 -21.74 0.37 -7.85
CA ARG A 120 -22.29 1.67 -7.42
C ARG A 120 -21.39 2.29 -6.34
N PRO A 121 -21.36 3.62 -6.16
CA PRO A 121 -20.55 4.26 -5.10
C PRO A 121 -20.77 3.63 -3.72
N LYS A 122 -22.02 3.45 -3.27
CA LYS A 122 -22.33 2.81 -1.98
C LYS A 122 -21.75 1.40 -1.81
N GLN A 123 -21.60 0.64 -2.90
CA GLN A 123 -20.98 -0.69 -2.87
C GLN A 123 -19.46 -0.57 -2.72
N LEU A 124 -18.82 0.41 -3.36
CA LEU A 124 -17.38 0.68 -3.21
C LEU A 124 -17.03 1.20 -1.81
N GLU A 125 -17.93 1.94 -1.18
CA GLU A 125 -17.80 2.44 0.19
C GLU A 125 -17.72 1.32 1.24
N SER A 126 -18.12 0.08 0.91
CA SER A 126 -18.00 -1.06 1.81
C SER A 126 -16.56 -1.35 2.26
N VAL A 127 -15.55 -0.90 1.50
CA VAL A 127 -14.13 -1.02 1.86
C VAL A 127 -13.81 -0.37 3.20
N GLN A 128 -14.52 0.70 3.60
CA GLN A 128 -14.32 1.35 4.90
C GLN A 128 -14.55 0.40 6.08
N TRP A 129 -15.56 -0.48 5.97
CA TRP A 129 -15.87 -1.46 7.02
C TRP A 129 -14.81 -2.55 7.10
N GLY A 130 -14.22 -2.90 5.95
CA GLY A 130 -13.05 -3.76 5.91
C GLY A 130 -11.84 -3.11 6.60
N CYS A 131 -11.61 -1.80 6.40
CA CYS A 131 -10.54 -1.07 7.09
C CYS A 131 -10.79 -0.96 8.61
N VAL A 132 -12.02 -0.69 9.03
CA VAL A 132 -12.41 -0.66 10.45
C VAL A 132 -12.18 -2.04 11.10
N ALA A 133 -12.70 -3.10 10.49
CA ALA A 133 -12.52 -4.46 10.99
C ALA A 133 -11.05 -4.88 11.03
N GLY A 134 -10.29 -4.56 9.98
CA GLY A 134 -8.87 -4.86 9.88
C GLY A 134 -8.01 -4.13 10.91
N ALA A 135 -8.32 -2.85 11.19
CA ALA A 135 -7.65 -2.09 12.23
C ALA A 135 -7.90 -2.70 13.63
N LEU A 136 -9.14 -3.07 13.94
CA LEU A 136 -9.49 -3.74 15.19
C LEU A 136 -8.84 -5.13 15.29
N ALA A 137 -8.95 -5.95 14.24
CA ALA A 137 -8.37 -7.28 14.20
C ALA A 137 -6.84 -7.26 14.34
N SER A 138 -6.17 -6.27 13.72
CA SER A 138 -4.72 -6.12 13.83
C SER A 138 -4.27 -5.84 15.26
N ALA A 139 -5.02 -5.02 16.02
CA ALA A 139 -4.71 -4.75 17.42
C ALA A 139 -4.85 -6.01 18.30
N VAL A 140 -5.96 -6.75 18.12
CA VAL A 140 -6.18 -8.02 18.83
C VAL A 140 -5.05 -8.99 18.50
N TRP A 141 -4.71 -9.14 17.23
CA TRP A 141 -3.65 -10.05 16.80
C TRP A 141 -2.29 -9.67 17.38
N ALA A 142 -1.89 -8.39 17.26
CA ALA A 142 -0.63 -7.90 17.81
C ALA A 142 -0.55 -8.11 19.33
N TYR A 143 -1.65 -7.92 20.07
CA TYR A 143 -1.72 -8.17 21.48
C TYR A 143 -1.54 -9.65 21.83
N LEU A 144 -2.20 -10.56 21.09
CA LEU A 144 -2.07 -12.03 21.29
C LEU A 144 -0.64 -12.50 21.02
N GLU A 145 0.01 -12.02 19.96
CA GLU A 145 1.40 -12.33 19.64
C GLU A 145 2.35 -11.83 20.73
N LEU A 146 2.13 -10.61 21.24
CA LEU A 146 2.90 -10.07 22.37
C LEU A 146 2.75 -10.94 23.62
N ARG A 147 1.53 -11.36 23.95
CA ARG A 147 1.25 -12.27 25.08
C ARG A 147 1.90 -13.63 24.90
N ALA A 148 2.07 -14.10 23.68
CA ALA A 148 2.78 -15.34 23.34
C ALA A 148 4.32 -15.17 23.33
N GLY A 149 4.85 -14.02 23.72
CA GLY A 149 6.28 -13.72 23.73
C GLY A 149 6.91 -13.53 22.34
N ARG A 150 6.11 -13.41 21.30
CA ARG A 150 6.56 -13.25 19.91
C ARG A 150 6.57 -11.78 19.51
N VAL A 151 7.56 -11.04 19.98
CA VAL A 151 7.75 -9.64 19.62
C VAL A 151 8.28 -9.55 18.19
N GLY A 152 7.57 -8.83 17.33
CA GLY A 152 8.01 -8.56 15.95
C GLY A 152 7.62 -9.62 14.90
N MET A 153 6.98 -10.73 15.27
CA MET A 153 6.39 -11.69 14.35
C MET A 153 4.87 -11.65 14.49
N VAL A 154 4.17 -11.14 13.48
CA VAL A 154 2.74 -10.86 13.59
C VAL A 154 1.97 -11.53 12.46
N GLY A 155 1.23 -12.57 12.82
CA GLY A 155 0.15 -13.13 12.03
C GLY A 155 0.54 -13.74 10.69
N ALA A 156 -0.16 -13.30 9.65
CA ALA A 156 0.05 -13.75 8.28
C ALA A 156 1.36 -13.23 7.67
N PHE A 157 2.04 -12.31 8.33
CA PHE A 157 3.33 -11.75 7.95
C PHE A 157 4.44 -12.34 8.82
N SER A 158 5.50 -12.81 8.18
CA SER A 158 6.75 -13.16 8.86
C SER A 158 7.57 -11.92 9.27
N ASN A 159 7.16 -10.71 8.83
CA ASN A 159 7.82 -9.45 9.07
C ASN A 159 6.88 -8.44 9.73
N ALA A 160 7.28 -7.90 10.88
CA ALA A 160 6.54 -6.91 11.65
C ALA A 160 6.40 -5.56 10.94
N ILE A 161 7.33 -5.20 10.04
CA ILE A 161 7.37 -3.88 9.40
C ILE A 161 6.18 -3.66 8.47
N PRO A 162 5.90 -4.53 7.47
CA PRO A 162 4.69 -4.41 6.65
C PRO A 162 3.40 -4.48 7.47
N PHE A 163 3.36 -5.31 8.53
CA PHE A 163 2.20 -5.37 9.41
C PHE A 163 1.93 -4.03 10.08
N GLY A 164 2.94 -3.42 10.71
CA GLY A 164 2.80 -2.12 11.38
C GLY A 164 2.43 -0.99 10.42
N ASN A 165 3.04 -0.97 9.22
CA ASN A 165 2.76 0.02 8.18
C ASN A 165 1.32 -0.07 7.64
N LEU A 166 0.82 -1.28 7.39
CA LEU A 166 -0.54 -1.48 6.89
C LEU A 166 -1.58 -1.26 8.00
N SER A 167 -1.28 -1.63 9.26
CA SER A 167 -2.14 -1.29 10.41
C SER A 167 -2.31 0.22 10.55
N LEU A 168 -1.22 0.98 10.36
CA LEU A 168 -1.25 2.45 10.34
C LEU A 168 -2.14 3.00 9.23
N LEU A 169 -2.03 2.48 7.99
CA LEU A 169 -2.89 2.90 6.89
C LEU A 169 -4.37 2.58 7.16
N MET A 170 -4.68 1.40 7.67
CA MET A 170 -6.07 1.04 8.02
C MET A 170 -6.63 1.93 9.12
N ALA A 171 -5.82 2.30 10.13
CA ALA A 171 -6.19 3.27 11.14
C ALA A 171 -6.57 4.62 10.52
N LEU A 172 -5.72 5.13 9.62
CA LEU A 172 -5.98 6.39 8.92
C LEU A 172 -7.22 6.32 8.03
N PHE A 173 -7.41 5.22 7.30
CA PHE A 173 -8.61 5.05 6.46
C PHE A 173 -9.89 4.95 7.29
N ALA A 174 -9.87 4.29 8.45
CA ALA A 174 -10.98 4.28 9.38
C ALA A 174 -11.32 5.69 9.87
N LEU A 175 -10.33 6.49 10.27
CA LEU A 175 -10.51 7.88 10.71
C LEU A 175 -10.98 8.79 9.58
N MET A 176 -10.35 8.70 8.39
CA MET A 176 -10.72 9.52 7.23
C MET A 176 -12.11 9.18 6.67
N SER A 177 -12.61 7.97 6.94
CA SER A 177 -13.96 7.58 6.54
C SER A 177 -15.07 8.23 7.39
N ILE A 178 -14.74 8.93 8.48
CA ILE A 178 -15.73 9.66 9.29
C ILE A 178 -16.41 10.70 8.40
N GLY A 179 -17.72 10.55 8.24
CA GLY A 179 -18.53 11.39 7.38
C GLY A 179 -18.10 11.40 5.91
N TRP A 180 -17.61 10.30 5.37
CA TRP A 180 -17.09 10.22 3.97
C TRP A 180 -18.14 10.65 2.95
N THR A 181 -19.33 10.06 2.99
CA THR A 181 -20.40 10.31 2.02
C THR A 181 -21.66 10.88 2.67
N GLU A 182 -21.96 10.47 3.88
CA GLU A 182 -23.12 10.88 4.67
C GLU A 182 -22.66 11.23 6.09
N ASP A 183 -23.51 11.91 6.86
CA ASP A 183 -23.18 12.20 8.26
C ASP A 183 -23.36 10.95 9.11
N ASP A 184 -22.37 10.67 9.94
CA ASP A 184 -22.35 9.50 10.80
C ASP A 184 -23.11 9.77 12.11
N SER A 185 -23.75 8.73 12.65
CA SER A 185 -24.20 8.72 14.04
C SER A 185 -23.00 8.74 15.00
N TRP A 186 -23.21 9.23 16.21
CA TRP A 186 -22.16 9.27 17.25
C TRP A 186 -21.56 7.88 17.54
N ALA A 187 -22.37 6.83 17.45
CA ALA A 187 -21.91 5.44 17.60
C ALA A 187 -20.95 5.02 16.48
N LEU A 188 -21.21 5.40 15.25
CA LEU A 188 -20.34 5.13 14.11
C LEU A 188 -19.03 5.93 14.20
N ILE A 189 -19.12 7.20 14.60
CA ILE A 189 -17.91 8.01 14.87
C ILE A 189 -17.08 7.34 15.95
N GLY A 190 -17.69 6.93 17.07
CA GLY A 190 -17.01 6.22 18.16
C GLY A 190 -16.33 4.94 17.70
N LEU A 191 -16.99 4.13 16.86
CA LEU A 191 -16.43 2.89 16.30
C LEU A 191 -15.21 3.18 15.41
N ARG A 192 -15.26 4.21 14.56
CA ARG A 192 -14.14 4.59 13.68
C ARG A 192 -12.97 5.18 14.45
N LEU A 193 -13.24 5.95 15.51
CA LEU A 193 -12.20 6.42 16.43
C LEU A 193 -11.53 5.24 17.15
N LEU A 194 -12.32 4.30 17.66
CA LEU A 194 -11.80 3.09 18.29
C LEU A 194 -10.92 2.28 17.31
N ALA A 195 -11.37 2.10 16.07
CA ALA A 195 -10.60 1.42 15.04
C ALA A 195 -9.31 2.18 14.70
N GLY A 196 -9.36 3.50 14.62
CA GLY A 196 -8.18 4.34 14.45
C GLY A 196 -7.14 4.13 15.57
N CYS A 197 -7.58 4.22 16.82
CA CYS A 197 -6.73 3.95 17.99
C CYS A 197 -6.18 2.52 17.98
N ALA A 198 -7.01 1.53 17.65
CA ALA A 198 -6.62 0.13 17.59
C ALA A 198 -5.52 -0.12 16.54
N GLY A 199 -5.67 0.40 15.32
CA GLY A 199 -4.66 0.23 14.28
C GLY A 199 -3.35 0.99 14.59
N LEU A 200 -3.42 2.17 15.21
CA LEU A 200 -2.23 2.86 15.72
C LEU A 200 -1.53 2.05 16.82
N TYR A 201 -2.30 1.46 17.74
CA TYR A 201 -1.78 0.58 18.77
C TYR A 201 -1.13 -0.68 18.20
N ALA A 202 -1.72 -1.30 17.17
CA ALA A 202 -1.12 -2.43 16.45
C ALA A 202 0.20 -2.03 15.78
N SER A 203 0.27 -0.87 15.14
CA SER A 203 1.50 -0.32 14.57
C SER A 203 2.57 -0.08 15.64
N TYR A 204 2.18 0.41 16.82
CA TYR A 204 3.08 0.58 17.96
C TYR A 204 3.63 -0.76 18.45
N LEU A 205 2.78 -1.76 18.67
CA LEU A 205 3.17 -3.09 19.13
C LEU A 205 4.06 -3.84 18.13
N SER A 206 3.92 -3.56 16.84
CA SER A 206 4.79 -4.15 15.80
C SER A 206 6.25 -3.72 15.91
N GLN A 207 6.54 -2.62 16.63
CA GLN A 207 7.85 -2.00 16.75
C GLN A 207 8.49 -1.58 15.41
N ALA A 208 7.69 -1.47 14.34
CA ALA A 208 8.11 -1.10 12.98
C ALA A 208 8.27 0.42 12.84
N ARG A 209 9.33 0.98 13.43
CA ARG A 209 9.57 2.44 13.54
C ARG A 209 9.77 3.14 12.21
N GLY A 210 10.32 2.44 11.22
CA GLY A 210 10.54 3.02 9.89
C GLY A 210 9.26 3.60 9.28
N GLY A 211 8.11 2.98 9.55
CA GLY A 211 6.82 3.47 9.09
C GLY A 211 6.32 4.73 9.79
N TRP A 212 6.78 5.01 11.02
CA TRP A 212 6.33 6.17 11.78
C TRP A 212 6.81 7.50 11.20
N ILE A 213 7.87 7.48 10.40
CA ILE A 213 8.35 8.64 9.63
C ILE A 213 7.23 9.17 8.70
N ALA A 214 6.32 8.29 8.26
CA ALA A 214 5.21 8.69 7.42
C ALA A 214 4.08 9.42 8.19
N ILE A 215 3.93 9.22 9.51
CA ILE A 215 2.80 9.72 10.30
C ILE A 215 2.60 11.25 10.14
N PRO A 216 3.61 12.11 10.27
CA PRO A 216 3.45 13.55 10.12
C PRO A 216 2.88 13.94 8.75
N VAL A 217 3.41 13.33 7.68
CA VAL A 217 2.99 13.64 6.30
C VAL A 217 1.58 13.13 6.02
N LEU A 218 1.28 11.90 6.44
CA LEU A 218 -0.05 11.31 6.24
C LEU A 218 -1.14 12.03 7.04
N LEU A 219 -0.81 12.47 8.24
CA LEU A 219 -1.72 13.30 9.06
C LEU A 219 -1.95 14.66 8.40
N LEU A 220 -0.90 15.29 7.86
CA LEU A 220 -1.04 16.55 7.13
C LEU A 220 -2.01 16.41 5.94
N ILE A 221 -1.91 15.32 5.18
CA ILE A 221 -2.86 15.02 4.09
C ILE A 221 -4.28 14.89 4.64
N ALA A 222 -4.47 14.11 5.70
CA ALA A 222 -5.78 13.88 6.31
C ALA A 222 -6.42 15.19 6.79
N VAL A 223 -5.65 16.04 7.49
CA VAL A 223 -6.16 17.30 8.03
C VAL A 223 -6.36 18.37 6.96
N ALA A 224 -5.51 18.43 5.93
CA ALA A 224 -5.65 19.37 4.82
C ALA A 224 -6.99 19.20 4.07
N THR A 225 -7.54 17.99 4.06
CA THR A 225 -8.81 17.68 3.39
C THR A 225 -10.07 18.00 4.19
N LEU A 226 -9.95 18.31 5.50
CA LEU A 226 -11.08 18.68 6.36
C LEU A 226 -11.55 20.14 6.12
N ARG A 227 -11.91 20.49 4.86
CA ARG A 227 -12.27 21.88 4.46
C ARG A 227 -13.47 22.44 5.19
N HIS A 228 -14.38 21.60 5.71
CA HIS A 228 -15.52 22.02 6.53
C HIS A 228 -15.11 22.49 7.94
N VAL A 229 -13.89 22.18 8.37
CA VAL A 229 -13.32 22.64 9.65
C VAL A 229 -12.48 23.90 9.39
N SER A 230 -12.70 24.95 10.18
CA SER A 230 -11.93 26.20 10.02
C SER A 230 -10.42 25.93 10.13
N TRP A 231 -9.61 26.71 9.40
CA TRP A 231 -8.16 26.52 9.38
C TRP A 231 -7.51 26.63 10.77
N LYS A 232 -8.08 27.49 11.64
CA LYS A 232 -7.62 27.62 13.04
C LYS A 232 -7.80 26.31 13.80
N LYS A 233 -8.98 25.69 13.73
CA LYS A 233 -9.25 24.40 14.38
C LYS A 233 -8.36 23.27 13.82
N ARG A 234 -8.11 23.27 12.50
CA ARG A 234 -7.19 22.31 11.87
C ARG A 234 -5.75 22.47 12.38
N LEU A 235 -5.28 23.71 12.43
CA LEU A 235 -3.95 24.01 12.98
C LEU A 235 -3.85 23.65 14.46
N THR A 236 -4.86 23.96 15.26
CA THR A 236 -4.91 23.56 16.68
C THR A 236 -4.87 22.04 16.82
N ALA A 237 -5.65 21.30 16.02
CA ALA A 237 -5.64 19.84 16.05
C ALA A 237 -4.26 19.26 15.67
N LEU A 238 -3.61 19.81 14.66
CA LEU A 238 -2.23 19.44 14.30
C LEU A 238 -1.24 19.72 15.43
N LEU A 239 -1.29 20.91 16.00
CA LEU A 239 -0.40 21.29 17.12
C LEU A 239 -0.61 20.36 18.31
N LEU A 240 -1.86 20.12 18.72
CA LEU A 240 -2.18 19.20 19.83
C LEU A 240 -1.70 17.78 19.53
N PHE A 241 -1.86 17.31 18.29
CA PHE A 241 -1.34 16.00 17.88
C PHE A 241 0.19 15.94 17.97
N PHE A 242 0.90 16.95 17.47
CA PHE A 242 2.36 16.99 17.57
C PHE A 242 2.85 17.09 19.02
N VAL A 243 2.17 17.89 19.86
CA VAL A 243 2.46 17.95 21.30
C VAL A 243 2.23 16.56 21.93
N PHE A 244 1.10 15.91 21.63
CA PHE A 244 0.82 14.56 22.11
C PHE A 244 1.86 13.54 21.63
N LEU A 245 2.21 13.57 20.33
CA LEU A 245 3.22 12.67 19.77
C LEU A 245 4.58 12.89 20.44
N THR A 246 4.98 14.14 20.62
CA THR A 246 6.22 14.49 21.34
C THR A 246 6.18 14.01 22.79
N ALA A 247 5.07 14.22 23.49
CA ALA A 247 4.88 13.73 24.86
C ALA A 247 4.99 12.20 24.93
N VAL A 248 4.38 11.46 24.00
CA VAL A 248 4.52 10.00 23.89
C VAL A 248 5.96 9.60 23.61
N CYS A 249 6.64 10.25 22.67
CA CYS A 249 8.04 9.97 22.35
C CYS A 249 8.96 10.20 23.56
N VAL A 250 8.75 11.29 24.30
CA VAL A 250 9.56 11.63 25.47
C VAL A 250 9.22 10.76 26.68
N SER A 251 7.96 10.36 26.85
CA SER A 251 7.51 9.57 28.01
C SER A 251 7.77 8.07 27.84
N SER A 252 7.78 7.56 26.61
CA SER A 252 7.94 6.14 26.33
C SER A 252 9.40 5.72 26.50
N SER A 253 9.68 4.87 27.50
CA SER A 253 10.99 4.22 27.67
C SER A 253 11.40 3.40 26.45
N VAL A 254 10.43 2.77 25.77
CA VAL A 254 10.65 2.00 24.54
C VAL A 254 11.14 2.90 23.41
N VAL A 255 10.52 4.06 23.19
CA VAL A 255 10.93 5.00 22.14
C VAL A 255 12.32 5.57 22.44
N ARG A 256 12.56 6.00 23.68
CA ARG A 256 13.86 6.52 24.10
C ARG A 256 14.98 5.50 23.95
N SER A 257 14.82 4.29 24.53
CA SER A 257 15.84 3.24 24.42
C SER A 257 16.18 2.89 22.96
N ARG A 258 15.22 3.04 22.07
CA ARG A 258 15.41 2.78 20.65
C ARG A 258 16.08 3.93 19.91
N PHE A 259 15.84 5.15 20.33
CA PHE A 259 16.59 6.31 19.84
C PHE A 259 18.04 6.22 20.29
N ASP A 260 18.26 5.91 21.58
CA ASP A 260 19.61 5.73 22.14
C ASP A 260 20.37 4.62 21.40
N GLN A 261 19.73 3.44 21.19
CA GLN A 261 20.30 2.36 20.40
C GLN A 261 20.67 2.79 18.97
N ALA A 262 19.82 3.60 18.30
CA ALA A 262 20.13 4.07 16.96
C ALA A 262 21.34 5.03 16.96
N MET A 263 21.44 5.90 17.98
CA MET A 263 22.60 6.77 18.14
C MET A 263 23.88 5.99 18.47
N GLU A 264 23.79 5.02 19.36
CA GLU A 264 24.88 4.09 19.69
C GLU A 264 25.34 3.32 18.44
N ASP A 265 24.41 2.80 17.63
CA ASP A 265 24.71 2.11 16.37
C ASP A 265 25.46 3.02 15.37
N ILE A 266 25.07 4.31 15.28
CA ILE A 266 25.74 5.30 14.41
C ILE A 266 27.17 5.57 14.93
N HIS A 267 27.35 5.79 16.23
CA HIS A 267 28.67 5.97 16.83
C HIS A 267 29.55 4.73 16.67
N ALA A 268 28.99 3.55 16.89
CA ALA A 268 29.69 2.29 16.68
C ALA A 268 30.12 2.11 15.22
N TYR A 269 29.26 2.48 14.26
CA TYR A 269 29.60 2.46 12.83
C TYR A 269 30.76 3.43 12.52
N GLN A 270 30.76 4.65 13.07
CA GLN A 270 31.85 5.62 12.93
C GLN A 270 33.16 5.13 13.55
N ALA A 271 33.06 4.32 14.62
CA ALA A 271 34.21 3.67 15.28
C ALA A 271 34.67 2.38 14.57
N GLY A 272 34.11 2.03 13.41
CA GLY A 272 34.48 0.85 12.63
C GLY A 272 33.72 -0.41 12.99
N GLN A 273 32.78 -0.38 13.94
CA GLN A 273 31.91 -1.52 14.28
C GLN A 273 30.69 -1.50 13.35
N THR A 274 30.79 -2.16 12.22
CA THR A 274 29.79 -2.07 11.13
C THR A 274 28.66 -3.11 11.22
N ASN A 275 28.71 -4.05 12.18
CA ASN A 275 27.74 -5.15 12.28
C ASN A 275 26.56 -4.87 13.21
N THR A 276 26.25 -3.58 13.47
CA THR A 276 25.04 -3.15 14.17
C THR A 276 23.84 -3.13 13.22
N SER A 277 22.62 -3.01 13.76
CA SER A 277 21.39 -2.97 12.94
C SER A 277 21.41 -1.81 11.93
N VAL A 278 21.89 -0.65 12.31
CA VAL A 278 22.02 0.53 11.41
C VAL A 278 23.23 0.35 10.49
N GLY A 279 24.35 -0.16 11.01
CA GLY A 279 25.57 -0.40 10.25
C GLY A 279 25.36 -1.38 9.09
N ILE A 280 24.63 -2.47 9.31
CA ILE A 280 24.23 -3.42 8.26
C ILE A 280 23.42 -2.71 7.17
N ARG A 281 22.46 -1.87 7.52
CA ARG A 281 21.67 -1.12 6.52
C ARG A 281 22.56 -0.20 5.68
N PHE A 282 23.50 0.50 6.29
CA PHE A 282 24.44 1.35 5.54
C PHE A 282 25.32 0.52 4.58
N GLN A 283 25.76 -0.67 4.99
CA GLN A 283 26.49 -1.57 4.11
C GLN A 283 25.61 -2.06 2.94
N LEU A 284 24.37 -2.43 3.20
CA LEU A 284 23.40 -2.83 2.16
C LEU A 284 23.10 -1.68 1.19
N TRP A 285 22.99 -0.44 1.69
CA TRP A 285 22.78 0.75 0.86
C TRP A 285 23.99 1.08 -0.01
N LYS A 286 25.19 0.99 0.57
CA LYS A 286 26.46 1.13 -0.17
C LYS A 286 26.56 0.07 -1.27
N ALA A 287 26.28 -1.19 -0.95
CA ALA A 287 26.29 -2.27 -1.92
C ALA A 287 25.23 -2.08 -3.03
N ALA A 288 24.01 -1.66 -2.67
CA ALA A 288 22.97 -1.36 -3.63
C ALA A 288 23.32 -0.20 -4.57
N ALA A 289 23.93 0.86 -4.05
CA ALA A 289 24.44 1.97 -4.85
C ALA A 289 25.57 1.51 -5.81
N LEU A 290 26.47 0.65 -5.33
CA LEU A 290 27.52 0.06 -6.15
C LEU A 290 26.97 -0.82 -7.26
N MET A 291 25.95 -1.65 -6.97
CA MET A 291 25.24 -2.43 -7.99
C MET A 291 24.61 -1.54 -9.06
N LEU A 292 23.95 -0.44 -8.66
CA LEU A 292 23.35 0.52 -9.59
C LEU A 292 24.42 1.21 -10.45
N THR A 293 25.54 1.63 -9.87
CA THR A 293 26.61 2.29 -10.65
C THR A 293 27.31 1.34 -11.62
N ARG A 294 27.45 0.06 -11.26
CA ARG A 294 28.04 -0.97 -12.14
C ARG A 294 27.08 -1.42 -13.25
N HIS A 295 25.76 -1.40 -12.96
CA HIS A 295 24.71 -1.85 -13.87
C HIS A 295 23.57 -0.83 -13.99
N PRO A 296 23.79 0.38 -14.54
CA PRO A 296 22.88 1.52 -14.40
C PRO A 296 21.55 1.32 -15.11
N LEU A 297 21.48 0.64 -16.24
CA LEU A 297 20.25 0.56 -17.04
C LEU A 297 19.26 -0.47 -16.50
N ALA A 298 19.71 -1.70 -16.27
CA ALA A 298 18.86 -2.84 -15.95
C ALA A 298 19.15 -3.49 -14.57
N GLY A 299 20.10 -2.93 -13.83
CA GLY A 299 20.56 -3.48 -12.54
C GLY A 299 21.25 -4.83 -12.69
N VAL A 300 21.51 -5.51 -11.57
CA VAL A 300 22.09 -6.87 -11.55
C VAL A 300 21.06 -7.96 -11.88
N GLY A 301 19.80 -7.62 -11.97
CA GLY A 301 18.67 -8.54 -12.15
C GLY A 301 17.99 -8.92 -10.84
N ARG A 302 16.67 -9.11 -10.91
CA ARG A 302 15.88 -9.54 -9.76
C ARG A 302 16.32 -10.95 -9.36
N GLY A 303 16.54 -11.19 -8.06
CA GLY A 303 17.07 -12.46 -7.55
C GLY A 303 18.62 -12.54 -7.51
N GLN A 304 19.32 -11.58 -8.11
CA GLN A 304 20.78 -11.52 -8.06
C GLN A 304 21.33 -10.62 -6.94
N PHE A 305 20.47 -10.00 -6.13
CA PHE A 305 20.90 -9.12 -5.04
C PHE A 305 21.79 -9.85 -4.03
N GLY A 306 21.32 -10.96 -3.45
CA GLY A 306 22.09 -11.78 -2.50
C GLY A 306 23.38 -12.35 -3.08
N PRO A 307 23.37 -13.01 -4.25
CA PRO A 307 24.61 -13.44 -4.93
C PRO A 307 25.61 -12.29 -5.16
N THR A 308 25.14 -11.12 -5.57
CA THR A 308 26.01 -9.95 -5.78
C THR A 308 26.57 -9.38 -4.47
N LEU A 309 25.80 -9.45 -3.35
CA LEU A 309 26.34 -9.09 -2.02
C LEU A 309 27.53 -9.97 -1.65
N LYS A 310 27.48 -11.27 -1.94
CA LYS A 310 28.60 -12.19 -1.68
C LYS A 310 29.83 -11.84 -2.53
N ALA A 311 29.65 -11.44 -3.78
CA ALA A 311 30.74 -10.96 -4.62
C ALA A 311 31.36 -9.66 -4.07
N ILE A 312 30.53 -8.70 -3.66
CA ILE A 312 30.98 -7.43 -3.05
C ILE A 312 31.71 -7.66 -1.71
N HIS A 313 31.27 -8.67 -0.94
CA HIS A 313 32.00 -9.10 0.26
C HIS A 313 33.37 -9.68 -0.08
N ALA A 314 33.48 -10.51 -1.10
CA ALA A 314 34.77 -11.06 -1.56
C ALA A 314 35.74 -9.96 -2.02
N GLU A 315 35.25 -8.79 -2.46
CA GLU A 315 36.02 -7.58 -2.73
C GLU A 315 36.46 -6.83 -1.44
N GLY A 316 35.99 -7.27 -0.25
CA GLY A 316 36.30 -6.63 1.05
C GLY A 316 35.52 -5.33 1.32
N LEU A 317 34.44 -5.05 0.57
CA LEU A 317 33.70 -3.78 0.65
C LEU A 317 32.57 -3.78 1.68
N ILE A 318 32.09 -4.96 2.08
CA ILE A 318 31.07 -5.19 3.11
C ILE A 318 31.44 -6.39 3.98
N THR A 319 30.84 -6.52 5.15
CA THR A 319 31.10 -7.64 6.07
C THR A 319 30.31 -8.90 5.67
N GLN A 320 30.72 -10.05 6.23
CA GLN A 320 30.03 -11.34 6.00
C GLN A 320 28.59 -11.29 6.44
N GLU A 321 28.28 -10.61 7.56
CA GLU A 321 26.95 -10.50 8.13
C GLU A 321 25.96 -9.80 7.19
N ALA A 322 26.43 -8.83 6.41
CA ALA A 322 25.60 -8.14 5.40
C ALA A 322 25.18 -9.07 4.26
N THR A 323 25.90 -10.18 4.00
CA THR A 323 25.54 -11.12 2.93
C THR A 323 24.36 -12.01 3.23
N ALA A 324 23.87 -12.02 4.49
CA ALA A 324 22.69 -12.80 4.89
C ALA A 324 21.35 -12.18 4.43
N PHE A 325 21.39 -10.98 3.86
CA PHE A 325 20.20 -10.25 3.47
C PHE A 325 19.89 -10.42 1.98
N GLU A 326 18.59 -10.50 1.65
CA GLU A 326 18.09 -10.67 0.28
C GLU A 326 17.59 -9.34 -0.34
N HIS A 327 17.59 -8.25 0.43
CA HIS A 327 17.16 -6.92 -0.02
C HIS A 327 17.78 -5.79 0.81
N ALA A 328 17.70 -4.56 0.30
CA ALA A 328 18.39 -3.40 0.85
C ALA A 328 17.66 -2.72 2.04
N HIS A 329 16.52 -3.19 2.52
CA HIS A 329 15.63 -2.46 3.45
C HIS A 329 15.38 -0.99 3.03
N ASN A 330 15.35 -0.76 1.73
CA ASN A 330 15.00 0.48 1.07
C ASN A 330 14.55 0.13 -0.35
N GLU A 331 13.30 0.44 -0.68
CA GLU A 331 12.68 0.01 -1.93
C GLU A 331 13.30 0.68 -3.16
N PHE A 332 13.71 1.94 -3.02
CA PHE A 332 14.34 2.68 -4.11
C PHE A 332 15.72 2.11 -4.44
N LEU A 333 16.55 1.91 -3.43
CA LEU A 333 17.89 1.33 -3.60
C LEU A 333 17.81 -0.12 -4.09
N TYR A 334 16.87 -0.91 -3.56
CA TYR A 334 16.68 -2.29 -4.00
C TYR A 334 16.25 -2.38 -5.47
N ASN A 335 15.29 -1.54 -5.90
CA ASN A 335 14.87 -1.50 -7.29
C ASN A 335 15.97 -0.91 -8.20
N GLY A 336 16.71 0.09 -7.74
CA GLY A 336 17.88 0.60 -8.45
C GLY A 336 18.98 -0.45 -8.62
N ALA A 337 19.33 -1.17 -7.56
CA ALA A 337 20.33 -2.23 -7.61
C ALA A 337 19.92 -3.37 -8.56
N THR A 338 18.66 -3.81 -8.47
CA THR A 338 18.21 -5.02 -9.18
C THR A 338 17.65 -4.76 -10.58
N LEU A 339 17.15 -3.56 -10.86
CA LEU A 339 16.49 -3.22 -12.13
C LEU A 339 17.05 -1.92 -12.77
N GLY A 340 18.04 -1.30 -12.15
CA GLY A 340 18.65 -0.06 -12.66
C GLY A 340 17.69 1.12 -12.67
N VAL A 341 17.94 2.08 -13.55
CA VAL A 341 17.09 3.26 -13.78
C VAL A 341 15.68 2.85 -14.21
N LEU A 342 15.52 1.74 -14.95
CA LEU A 342 14.22 1.19 -15.33
C LEU A 342 13.38 0.86 -14.09
N GLY A 343 13.99 0.25 -13.07
CA GLY A 343 13.31 -0.08 -11.81
C GLY A 343 12.90 1.16 -11.00
N ILE A 344 13.79 2.15 -10.93
CA ILE A 344 13.49 3.43 -10.26
C ILE A 344 12.36 4.16 -10.99
N ALA A 345 12.41 4.27 -12.31
CA ALA A 345 11.37 4.93 -13.11
C ALA A 345 10.01 4.22 -12.97
N ALA A 346 10.00 2.87 -13.00
CA ALA A 346 8.80 2.08 -12.82
C ALA A 346 8.21 2.24 -11.40
N LEU A 347 9.05 2.29 -10.36
CA LEU A 347 8.62 2.52 -8.98
C LEU A 347 8.04 3.92 -8.80
N LEU A 348 8.71 4.93 -9.35
CA LEU A 348 8.20 6.31 -9.32
C LEU A 348 6.87 6.43 -10.06
N ALA A 349 6.74 5.81 -11.24
CA ALA A 349 5.47 5.78 -11.97
C ALA A 349 4.37 5.12 -11.15
N LEU A 350 4.66 3.97 -10.52
CA LEU A 350 3.73 3.22 -9.67
C LEU A 350 3.17 4.07 -8.51
N TYR A 351 3.98 4.94 -7.91
CA TYR A 351 3.56 5.77 -6.78
C TYR A 351 3.05 7.16 -7.20
N LEU A 352 3.75 7.85 -8.10
CA LEU A 352 3.47 9.25 -8.41
C LEU A 352 2.29 9.44 -9.37
N VAL A 353 2.06 8.51 -10.31
CA VAL A 353 0.92 8.64 -11.24
C VAL A 353 -0.41 8.50 -10.50
N PRO A 354 -0.63 7.46 -9.65
CA PRO A 354 -1.84 7.41 -8.84
C PRO A 354 -1.92 8.55 -7.82
N ALA A 355 -0.78 8.96 -7.21
CA ALA A 355 -0.76 10.08 -6.28
C ALA A 355 -1.25 11.38 -6.94
N ALA A 356 -0.80 11.68 -8.16
CA ALA A 356 -1.25 12.85 -8.94
C ALA A 356 -2.74 12.77 -9.28
N TYR A 357 -3.25 11.60 -9.64
CA TYR A 357 -4.67 11.36 -9.85
C TYR A 357 -5.48 11.63 -8.58
N PHE A 358 -5.08 11.08 -7.45
CA PHE A 358 -5.76 11.25 -6.17
C PHE A 358 -5.63 12.67 -5.61
N LEU A 359 -4.50 13.34 -5.82
CA LEU A 359 -4.32 14.75 -5.43
C LEU A 359 -5.35 15.64 -6.12
N ARG A 360 -5.58 15.48 -7.42
CA ARG A 360 -6.60 16.26 -8.15
C ARG A 360 -8.00 16.02 -7.58
N ALA A 361 -8.34 14.79 -7.22
CA ALA A 361 -9.61 14.48 -6.57
C ALA A 361 -9.70 15.06 -5.15
N ALA A 362 -8.61 15.04 -4.39
CA ALA A 362 -8.53 15.60 -3.03
C ALA A 362 -8.70 17.14 -3.03
N LEU A 363 -8.48 17.80 -4.15
CA LEU A 363 -8.67 19.26 -4.31
C LEU A 363 -10.09 19.64 -4.73
N CYS A 364 -10.97 18.69 -5.08
CA CYS A 364 -12.37 18.94 -5.43
C CYS A 364 -13.20 19.45 -4.24
N ASP A 365 -14.27 20.18 -4.54
CA ASP A 365 -15.19 20.70 -3.51
C ASP A 365 -16.17 19.63 -3.00
N ASP A 366 -16.53 18.65 -3.84
CA ASP A 366 -17.38 17.53 -3.40
C ASP A 366 -16.69 16.72 -2.29
N ARG A 367 -17.41 16.54 -1.17
CA ARG A 367 -16.89 15.88 0.04
C ARG A 367 -16.42 14.46 -0.25
N ALA A 368 -17.22 13.68 -0.99
CA ALA A 368 -16.91 12.30 -1.28
C ALA A 368 -15.67 12.17 -2.18
N LEU A 369 -15.55 12.99 -3.23
CA LEU A 369 -14.38 13.06 -4.10
C LEU A 369 -13.13 13.43 -3.31
N ARG A 370 -13.22 14.48 -2.50
CA ARG A 370 -12.10 14.98 -1.70
C ARG A 370 -11.59 13.93 -0.71
N THR A 371 -12.50 13.29 0.03
CA THR A 371 -12.12 12.28 1.02
C THR A 371 -11.52 11.04 0.33
N THR A 372 -12.12 10.57 -0.77
CA THR A 372 -11.57 9.44 -1.53
C THR A 372 -10.20 9.78 -2.12
N GLY A 373 -10.06 10.98 -2.67
CA GLY A 373 -8.77 11.48 -3.17
C GLY A 373 -7.71 11.54 -2.08
N ALA A 374 -8.07 12.01 -0.88
CA ALA A 374 -7.18 12.05 0.27
C ALA A 374 -6.76 10.65 0.74
N MET A 375 -7.70 9.68 0.80
CA MET A 375 -7.37 8.28 1.13
C MET A 375 -6.42 7.67 0.10
N GLY A 376 -6.68 7.87 -1.20
CA GLY A 376 -5.80 7.40 -2.26
C GLY A 376 -4.42 8.04 -2.23
N LEU A 377 -4.35 9.36 -1.96
CA LEU A 377 -3.08 10.06 -1.79
C LEU A 377 -2.32 9.55 -0.55
N THR A 378 -3.02 9.33 0.56
CA THR A 378 -2.46 8.73 1.80
C THR A 378 -1.88 7.34 1.53
N LEU A 379 -2.55 6.52 0.71
CA LEU A 379 -2.04 5.21 0.29
C LEU A 379 -0.71 5.34 -0.48
N CYS A 380 -0.70 6.16 -1.54
CA CYS A 380 0.46 6.30 -2.41
C CYS A 380 1.67 6.91 -1.68
N VAL A 381 1.45 7.99 -0.93
CA VAL A 381 2.49 8.66 -0.14
C VAL A 381 2.96 7.76 1.02
N GLY A 382 2.03 7.03 1.64
CA GLY A 382 2.36 6.05 2.69
C GLY A 382 3.32 4.98 2.17
N PHE A 383 2.99 4.33 1.05
CA PHE A 383 3.87 3.31 0.45
C PHE A 383 5.22 3.89 0.00
N LEU A 384 5.24 5.10 -0.55
CA LEU A 384 6.48 5.79 -0.92
C LEU A 384 7.39 6.00 0.32
N LEU A 385 6.82 6.50 1.41
CA LEU A 385 7.58 6.77 2.65
C LEU A 385 8.00 5.49 3.37
N PHE A 386 7.15 4.46 3.40
CA PHE A 386 7.51 3.14 3.93
C PHE A 386 8.65 2.52 3.12
N GLY A 387 8.65 2.75 1.81
CA GLY A 387 9.71 2.31 0.90
C GLY A 387 11.09 2.89 1.20
N LEU A 388 11.19 4.00 1.95
CA LEU A 388 12.48 4.53 2.39
C LEU A 388 13.18 3.64 3.43
N THR A 389 12.44 2.82 4.16
CA THR A 389 12.94 2.01 5.28
C THR A 389 12.70 0.52 5.15
N GLU A 390 11.90 0.09 4.16
CA GLU A 390 11.61 -1.33 3.89
C GLU A 390 11.25 -1.54 2.41
N VAL A 391 11.34 -2.78 1.94
CA VAL A 391 10.91 -3.16 0.59
C VAL A 391 9.48 -3.70 0.66
N MET A 392 8.50 -2.80 0.54
CA MET A 392 7.08 -3.13 0.73
C MET A 392 6.54 -4.06 -0.37
N LEU A 393 6.93 -3.85 -1.61
CA LEU A 393 6.35 -4.56 -2.77
C LEU A 393 6.94 -5.97 -3.01
N ILE A 394 7.93 -6.40 -2.23
CA ILE A 394 8.44 -7.79 -2.31
C ILE A 394 7.41 -8.79 -1.75
N ILE A 395 6.50 -8.33 -0.92
CA ILE A 395 5.48 -9.14 -0.26
C ILE A 395 4.19 -9.11 -1.09
N ALA A 396 3.71 -10.28 -1.46
CA ALA A 396 2.54 -10.39 -2.36
C ALA A 396 1.26 -9.76 -1.79
N GLN A 397 1.05 -9.83 -0.48
CA GLN A 397 -0.12 -9.23 0.19
C GLN A 397 -0.10 -7.71 0.10
N THR A 398 1.06 -7.06 0.26
CA THR A 398 1.20 -5.61 0.16
C THR A 398 0.98 -5.12 -1.27
N VAL A 399 1.45 -5.88 -2.27
CA VAL A 399 1.19 -5.61 -3.70
C VAL A 399 -0.31 -5.65 -4.00
N VAL A 400 -1.00 -6.69 -3.52
CA VAL A 400 -2.46 -6.83 -3.69
C VAL A 400 -3.20 -5.69 -3.00
N PHE A 401 -2.83 -5.39 -1.75
CA PHE A 401 -3.45 -4.29 -1.01
C PHE A 401 -3.30 -2.96 -1.75
N TYR A 402 -2.08 -2.61 -2.15
CA TYR A 402 -1.83 -1.39 -2.91
C TYR A 402 -2.66 -1.34 -4.20
N SER A 403 -2.58 -2.39 -5.01
CA SER A 403 -3.27 -2.48 -6.30
C SER A 403 -4.80 -2.37 -6.16
N VAL A 404 -5.39 -3.15 -5.25
CA VAL A 404 -6.85 -3.17 -5.06
C VAL A 404 -7.34 -1.85 -4.47
N MET A 405 -6.64 -1.27 -3.48
CA MET A 405 -7.05 0.01 -2.90
C MET A 405 -6.95 1.16 -3.91
N VAL A 406 -5.91 1.19 -4.77
CA VAL A 406 -5.85 2.14 -5.89
C VAL A 406 -7.05 1.95 -6.81
N ALA A 407 -7.41 0.70 -7.16
CA ALA A 407 -8.56 0.42 -8.03
C ALA A 407 -9.90 0.83 -7.40
N VAL A 408 -10.10 0.56 -6.09
CA VAL A 408 -11.33 0.94 -5.36
C VAL A 408 -11.51 2.46 -5.34
N PHE A 409 -10.48 3.18 -4.93
CA PHE A 409 -10.55 4.64 -4.85
C PHE A 409 -10.70 5.27 -6.24
N THR A 410 -10.04 4.73 -7.27
CA THR A 410 -10.22 5.16 -8.65
C THR A 410 -11.66 4.93 -9.13
N ALA A 411 -12.20 3.75 -8.90
CA ALA A 411 -13.57 3.42 -9.30
C ALA A 411 -14.60 4.30 -8.56
N HIS A 412 -14.41 4.57 -7.26
CA HIS A 412 -15.29 5.45 -6.49
C HIS A 412 -15.27 6.89 -7.04
N ILE A 413 -14.09 7.46 -7.30
CA ILE A 413 -13.94 8.79 -7.90
C ILE A 413 -14.61 8.83 -9.27
N HIS A 414 -14.37 7.84 -10.13
CA HIS A 414 -14.99 7.75 -11.46
C HIS A 414 -16.52 7.76 -11.37
N ARG A 415 -17.11 6.88 -10.53
CA ARG A 415 -18.56 6.78 -10.36
C ARG A 415 -19.18 8.02 -9.74
N ARG A 416 -18.52 8.63 -8.76
CA ARG A 416 -19.01 9.86 -8.15
C ARG A 416 -19.00 11.02 -9.15
N ARG A 417 -17.97 11.16 -9.97
CA ARG A 417 -17.91 12.17 -11.04
C ARG A 417 -19.00 11.98 -12.08
N GLN A 418 -19.29 10.74 -12.48
CA GLN A 418 -20.42 10.45 -13.35
C GLN A 418 -21.76 10.91 -12.76
N GLN A 419 -21.98 10.70 -11.46
CA GLN A 419 -23.20 11.19 -10.77
C GLN A 419 -23.31 12.72 -10.78
N LEU A 420 -22.17 13.41 -10.72
CA LEU A 420 -22.11 14.88 -10.73
C LEU A 420 -22.08 15.49 -12.14
N GLY A 421 -22.06 14.69 -13.20
CA GLY A 421 -21.88 15.17 -14.57
C GLY A 421 -20.53 15.86 -14.82
N ALA A 422 -19.52 15.59 -13.98
CA ALA A 422 -18.21 16.23 -14.05
C ALA A 422 -17.28 15.51 -15.03
N ALA A 423 -16.38 16.27 -15.68
CA ALA A 423 -15.37 15.75 -16.60
C ALA A 423 -14.40 14.75 -15.93
N PRO A 424 -13.72 13.86 -16.67
CA PRO A 424 -12.67 12.97 -16.16
C PRO A 424 -11.55 13.71 -15.40
N VAL A 425 -10.80 12.99 -14.58
CA VAL A 425 -9.66 13.56 -13.79
C VAL A 425 -8.45 13.82 -14.68
N PHE A 426 -8.26 13.01 -15.74
CA PHE A 426 -7.19 13.14 -16.74
C PHE A 426 -7.78 13.32 -18.13
#